data_95e892787b8e457a49cd7f50220e10b7
#
_entry.id   95e892787b8e457a49cd7f50220e10b7
#
_cell.length_a   1.000
_cell.length_b   1.000
_cell.length_c   1.000
_cell.angle_alpha   90.00
_cell.angle_beta   90.00
_cell.angle_gamma   90.00
#
_symmetry.space_group_name_H-M   'P 1'
#
loop_
_entity.id
_entity.type
_entity.pdbx_description
1 polymer ?
#
loop_
_entity_poly.entity_id
_entity_poly.type
_entity_poly.pdbx_seq_one_letter_code
_entity_poly.pdbx_strand_id
1 'polypeptide(L)'
;MIIPLKKTKKPSHSYDHIISGTVTIGGKTFFARSSWEANIAAYFEFLKNMGNIVDWRHEPKTFWFNGVRRGVVSYLPDFEIAENSGVVKYVEVKGYMDARSRTKLKRMKKYYPEVVVELIDKKRYAEIACKSHFIKNWGLLKK
;
A
#
# COMPACT_ATOMS: atom_id res chain seq x y z
N MET A 1 17.84 -12.03 48.65
CA MET A 1 17.39 -12.88 47.51
C MET A 1 17.15 -11.97 46.30
N ILE A 2 17.96 -12.11 45.29
CA ILE A 2 17.83 -11.30 44.07
C ILE A 2 16.83 -12.04 43.14
N ILE A 3 15.69 -11.41 42.87
CA ILE A 3 14.71 -11.95 41.92
C ILE A 3 15.22 -11.60 40.51
N PRO A 4 15.49 -12.57 39.61
CA PRO A 4 15.92 -12.25 38.28
C PRO A 4 14.79 -11.55 37.52
N LEU A 5 15.06 -10.36 37.01
CA LEU A 5 14.16 -9.65 36.11
C LEU A 5 13.86 -10.54 34.90
N LYS A 6 12.61 -10.95 34.74
CA LYS A 6 12.14 -11.61 33.54
C LYS A 6 12.44 -10.68 32.36
N LYS A 7 13.31 -11.11 31.45
CA LYS A 7 13.49 -10.45 30.15
C LYS A 7 12.13 -10.47 29.48
N THR A 8 11.49 -9.32 29.39
CA THR A 8 10.31 -9.15 28.56
C THR A 8 10.73 -9.41 27.11
N LYS A 9 10.25 -10.50 26.54
CA LYS A 9 10.39 -10.73 25.10
C LYS A 9 9.74 -9.53 24.40
N LYS A 10 10.51 -8.79 23.57
CA LYS A 10 9.94 -7.85 22.62
C LYS A 10 8.89 -8.61 21.82
N PRO A 11 7.69 -8.06 21.58
CA PRO A 11 6.73 -8.72 20.73
C PRO A 11 7.39 -8.93 19.37
N SER A 12 7.55 -10.19 18.98
CA SER A 12 7.88 -10.52 17.62
C SER A 12 6.73 -10.00 16.77
N HIS A 13 7.00 -9.05 15.86
CA HIS A 13 6.04 -8.73 14.81
C HIS A 13 5.93 -9.99 13.93
N SER A 14 5.04 -10.86 14.32
CA SER A 14 4.70 -12.03 13.54
C SER A 14 3.93 -11.56 12.32
N TYR A 15 4.49 -11.73 11.14
CA TYR A 15 3.81 -11.53 9.85
C TYR A 15 2.73 -12.60 9.58
N ASP A 16 2.47 -13.46 10.55
CA ASP A 16 1.55 -14.59 10.47
C ASP A 16 0.07 -14.19 10.26
N HIS A 17 -0.23 -12.89 10.33
CA HIS A 17 -1.56 -12.32 10.10
C HIS A 17 -1.75 -11.72 8.72
N ILE A 18 -0.70 -11.70 7.89
CA ILE A 18 -0.81 -11.17 6.53
C ILE A 18 -1.43 -12.21 5.63
N ILE A 19 -2.61 -11.91 5.11
CA ILE A 19 -3.31 -12.75 4.15
C ILE A 19 -3.03 -12.21 2.77
N SER A 20 -2.46 -13.04 1.90
CA SER A 20 -2.19 -12.71 0.50
C SER A 20 -2.92 -13.66 -0.43
N GLY A 21 -3.12 -13.26 -1.67
CA GLY A 21 -3.74 -14.10 -2.68
C GLY A 21 -4.06 -13.36 -3.97
N THR A 22 -4.46 -14.13 -4.98
CA THR A 22 -4.91 -13.58 -6.26
C THR A 22 -6.35 -13.10 -6.15
N VAL A 23 -6.62 -11.90 -6.63
CA VAL A 23 -7.95 -11.28 -6.66
C VAL A 23 -8.26 -10.75 -8.05
N THR A 24 -9.54 -10.66 -8.37
CA THR A 24 -10.04 -9.99 -9.58
C THR A 24 -11.00 -8.90 -9.16
N ILE A 25 -10.66 -7.67 -9.50
CA ILE A 25 -11.42 -6.46 -9.14
C ILE A 25 -11.52 -5.57 -10.37
N GLY A 26 -12.75 -5.23 -10.78
CA GLY A 26 -12.98 -4.41 -11.97
C GLY A 26 -12.39 -4.97 -13.26
N GLY A 27 -12.38 -6.30 -13.41
CA GLY A 27 -11.78 -6.99 -14.55
C GLY A 27 -10.26 -7.08 -14.53
N LYS A 28 -9.60 -6.58 -13.48
CA LYS A 28 -8.15 -6.63 -13.28
C LYS A 28 -7.79 -7.74 -12.31
N THR A 29 -6.96 -8.68 -12.76
CA THR A 29 -6.50 -9.82 -11.94
C THR A 29 -5.05 -9.58 -11.53
N PHE A 30 -4.77 -9.65 -10.23
CA PHE A 30 -3.44 -9.46 -9.69
C PHE A 30 -3.25 -10.19 -8.36
N PHE A 31 -2.00 -10.38 -7.97
CA PHE A 31 -1.65 -10.93 -6.67
C PHE A 31 -1.52 -9.80 -5.64
N ALA A 32 -2.43 -9.76 -4.66
CA ALA A 32 -2.36 -8.85 -3.54
C ALA A 32 -1.52 -9.46 -2.42
N ARG A 33 -0.52 -8.73 -1.94
CA ARG A 33 0.39 -9.18 -0.87
C ARG A 33 -0.25 -9.09 0.52
N SER A 34 -1.36 -8.38 0.62
CA SER A 34 -2.13 -8.27 1.85
C SER A 34 -3.62 -8.06 1.57
N SER A 35 -4.45 -8.35 2.57
CA SER A 35 -5.88 -8.03 2.51
C SER A 35 -6.12 -6.52 2.41
N TRP A 36 -5.26 -5.71 2.99
CA TRP A 36 -5.34 -4.25 2.87
C TRP A 36 -5.15 -3.78 1.43
N GLU A 37 -4.15 -4.34 0.75
CA GLU A 37 -3.89 -4.03 -0.65
C GLU A 37 -5.10 -4.41 -1.53
N ALA A 38 -5.67 -5.60 -1.35
CA ALA A 38 -6.88 -6.02 -2.05
C ALA A 38 -8.09 -5.09 -1.75
N ASN A 39 -8.27 -4.71 -0.50
CA ASN A 39 -9.35 -3.82 -0.09
C ASN A 39 -9.20 -2.42 -0.65
N ILE A 40 -7.99 -1.89 -0.71
CA ILE A 40 -7.72 -0.58 -1.32
C ILE A 40 -7.96 -0.63 -2.84
N ALA A 41 -7.63 -1.73 -3.51
CA ALA A 41 -8.01 -1.91 -4.92
C ALA A 41 -9.54 -1.87 -5.12
N ALA A 42 -10.28 -2.53 -4.25
CA ALA A 42 -11.75 -2.48 -4.25
C ALA A 42 -12.28 -1.04 -4.04
N TYR A 43 -11.64 -0.29 -3.16
CA TYR A 43 -11.95 1.13 -2.94
C TYR A 43 -11.68 1.99 -4.19
N PHE A 44 -10.57 1.79 -4.86
CA PHE A 44 -10.27 2.52 -6.10
C PHE A 44 -11.24 2.17 -7.22
N GLU A 45 -11.65 0.91 -7.35
CA GLU A 45 -12.69 0.53 -8.28
C GLU A 45 -14.04 1.19 -7.95
N PHE A 46 -14.38 1.29 -6.67
CA PHE A 46 -15.54 2.04 -6.20
C PHE A 46 -15.46 3.52 -6.60
N LEU A 47 -14.32 4.17 -6.39
CA LEU A 47 -14.11 5.56 -6.79
C LEU A 47 -14.23 5.75 -8.32
N LYS A 48 -13.70 4.80 -9.10
CA LYS A 48 -13.82 4.81 -10.55
C LYS A 48 -15.29 4.72 -10.98
N ASN A 49 -16.04 3.80 -10.42
CA ASN A 49 -17.47 3.60 -10.74
C ASN A 49 -18.32 4.81 -10.33
N MET A 50 -17.92 5.54 -9.30
CA MET A 50 -18.56 6.79 -8.87
C MET A 50 -18.13 8.01 -9.70
N GLY A 51 -17.18 7.85 -10.62
CA GLY A 51 -16.64 8.94 -11.43
C GLY A 51 -15.67 9.86 -10.71
N ASN A 52 -15.15 9.45 -9.54
CA ASN A 52 -14.23 10.26 -8.75
C ASN A 52 -12.77 10.15 -9.21
N ILE A 53 -12.42 9.10 -9.91
CA ILE A 53 -11.15 8.90 -10.61
C ILE A 53 -11.41 8.34 -12.01
N VAL A 54 -10.43 8.49 -12.90
CA VAL A 54 -10.52 7.94 -14.25
C VAL A 54 -10.23 6.44 -14.26
N ASP A 55 -9.14 6.04 -13.64
CA ASP A 55 -8.72 4.63 -13.57
C ASP A 55 -7.66 4.42 -12.48
N TRP A 56 -7.37 3.15 -12.22
CA TRP A 56 -6.32 2.73 -11.29
C TRP A 56 -5.57 1.53 -11.88
N ARG A 57 -4.30 1.35 -11.50
CA ARG A 57 -3.49 0.18 -11.86
C ARG A 57 -2.71 -0.31 -10.65
N HIS A 58 -2.55 -1.62 -10.55
CA HIS A 58 -1.75 -2.28 -9.53
C HIS A 58 -0.31 -2.44 -10.04
N GLU A 59 0.68 -2.09 -9.20
CA GLU A 59 2.12 -2.21 -9.48
C GLU A 59 2.50 -1.71 -10.89
N PRO A 60 2.26 -0.41 -11.19
CA PRO A 60 2.27 0.09 -12.56
C PRO A 60 3.64 0.17 -13.20
N LYS A 61 4.64 0.61 -12.45
CA LYS A 61 6.03 0.76 -12.89
C LYS A 61 6.99 0.88 -11.73
N THR A 62 8.25 0.52 -11.99
CA THR A 62 9.35 0.66 -11.05
C THR A 62 10.10 1.97 -11.28
N PHE A 63 10.31 2.74 -10.22
CA PHE A 63 11.18 3.91 -10.21
C PHE A 63 12.58 3.51 -9.78
N TRP A 64 13.56 3.73 -10.64
CA TRP A 64 14.96 3.42 -10.36
C TRP A 64 15.70 4.65 -9.85
N PHE A 65 16.50 4.47 -8.80
CA PHE A 65 17.31 5.54 -8.22
C PHE A 65 18.71 5.50 -8.83
N ASN A 66 18.94 6.30 -9.85
CA ASN A 66 20.20 6.35 -10.58
C ASN A 66 21.38 6.68 -9.66
N GLY A 67 22.45 5.88 -9.77
CA GLY A 67 23.66 6.06 -8.98
C GLY A 67 23.62 5.41 -7.58
N VAL A 68 22.47 4.92 -7.13
CA VAL A 68 22.37 4.15 -5.88
C VAL A 68 22.76 2.70 -6.15
N ARG A 69 23.80 2.21 -5.48
CA ARG A 69 24.34 0.86 -5.68
C ARG A 69 24.03 -0.11 -4.55
N ARG A 70 23.63 0.39 -3.36
CA ARG A 70 23.39 -0.41 -2.16
C ARG A 70 22.08 -0.03 -1.50
N GLY A 71 21.49 -0.99 -0.80
CA GLY A 71 20.24 -0.81 -0.09
C GLY A 71 19.05 -0.70 -1.04
N VAL A 72 18.20 0.32 -0.85
CA VAL A 72 17.01 0.54 -1.67
C VAL A 72 17.39 1.23 -2.98
N VAL A 73 17.47 0.47 -4.06
CA VAL A 73 17.87 0.94 -5.40
C VAL A 73 16.67 1.33 -6.29
N SER A 74 15.47 0.95 -5.90
CA SER A 74 14.24 1.18 -6.66
C SER A 74 13.01 1.20 -5.76
N TYR A 75 11.90 1.68 -6.33
CA TYR A 75 10.59 1.69 -5.71
C TYR A 75 9.52 1.27 -6.71
N LEU A 76 8.73 0.27 -6.33
CA LEU A 76 7.53 -0.15 -7.04
C LEU A 76 6.32 0.22 -6.18
N PRO A 77 5.55 1.26 -6.55
CA PRO A 77 4.32 1.62 -5.86
C PRO A 77 3.28 0.50 -5.92
N ASP A 78 2.42 0.43 -4.92
CA ASP A 78 1.32 -0.53 -4.93
C ASP A 78 0.30 -0.19 -6.02
N PHE A 79 -0.03 1.10 -6.19
CA PHE A 79 -1.03 1.55 -7.17
C PHE A 79 -0.63 2.84 -7.88
N GLU A 80 -1.21 2.99 -9.07
CA GLU A 80 -1.26 4.25 -9.82
C GLU A 80 -2.71 4.68 -9.95
N ILE A 81 -2.98 5.96 -9.72
CA ILE A 81 -4.30 6.56 -9.87
C ILE A 81 -4.24 7.65 -10.93
N ALA A 82 -5.10 7.53 -11.94
CA ALA A 82 -5.36 8.61 -12.89
C ALA A 82 -6.55 9.43 -12.41
N GLU A 83 -6.29 10.67 -12.01
CA GLU A 83 -7.32 11.59 -11.53
C GLU A 83 -8.05 12.28 -12.68
N ASN A 84 -9.29 12.74 -12.42
CA ASN A 84 -10.08 13.48 -13.40
C ASN A 84 -9.39 14.78 -13.87
N SER A 85 -8.54 15.37 -13.03
CA SER A 85 -7.73 16.56 -13.36
C SER A 85 -6.62 16.31 -14.39
N GLY A 86 -6.34 15.04 -14.73
CA GLY A 86 -5.21 14.63 -15.53
C GLY A 86 -3.94 14.36 -14.73
N VAL A 87 -3.94 14.62 -13.44
CA VAL A 87 -2.84 14.28 -12.53
C VAL A 87 -2.78 12.77 -12.35
N VAL A 88 -1.57 12.22 -12.42
CA VAL A 88 -1.27 10.84 -12.08
C VAL A 88 -0.54 10.82 -10.74
N LYS A 89 -1.05 10.04 -9.80
CA LYS A 89 -0.40 9.84 -8.51
C LYS A 89 -0.18 8.36 -8.23
N TYR A 90 0.78 8.08 -7.37
CA TYR A 90 1.13 6.73 -6.93
C TYR A 90 0.77 6.56 -5.47
N VAL A 91 0.37 5.36 -5.10
CA VAL A 91 -0.13 5.06 -3.76
C VAL A 91 0.64 3.90 -3.17
N GLU A 92 1.06 4.06 -1.93
CA GLU A 92 1.65 3.02 -1.09
C GLU A 92 0.69 2.71 0.05
N VAL A 93 0.37 1.43 0.22
CA VAL A 93 -0.47 0.93 1.33
C VAL A 93 0.44 0.33 2.40
N LYS A 94 0.52 0.97 3.56
CA LYS A 94 1.47 0.56 4.59
C LYS A 94 0.92 0.73 6.00
N GLY A 95 0.62 -0.40 6.65
CA GLY A 95 0.14 -0.39 8.04
C GLY A 95 1.25 -0.12 9.06
N TYR A 96 2.48 -0.44 8.72
CA TYR A 96 3.66 -0.19 9.53
C TYR A 96 4.80 0.33 8.67
N MET A 97 5.36 1.47 9.04
CA MET A 97 6.46 2.10 8.32
C MET A 97 7.80 1.64 8.87
N ASP A 98 8.44 0.70 8.21
CA ASP A 98 9.80 0.27 8.52
C ASP A 98 10.86 1.20 7.93
N ALA A 99 12.14 0.99 8.31
CA ALA A 99 13.25 1.82 7.86
C ALA A 99 13.43 1.78 6.33
N ARG A 100 13.22 0.61 5.71
CA ARG A 100 13.32 0.42 4.26
C ARG A 100 12.25 1.21 3.51
N SER A 101 11.02 1.20 4.00
CA SER A 101 9.91 1.96 3.43
C SER A 101 10.11 3.46 3.55
N ARG A 102 10.62 3.93 4.69
CA ARG A 102 11.00 5.36 4.86
C ARG A 102 12.07 5.78 3.86
N THR A 103 13.06 4.93 3.64
CA THR A 103 14.13 5.19 2.67
C THR A 103 13.58 5.27 1.25
N LYS A 104 12.68 4.38 0.86
CA LYS A 104 12.00 4.43 -0.45
C LYS A 104 11.31 5.78 -0.68
N LEU A 105 10.48 6.20 0.27
CA LEU A 105 9.73 7.46 0.16
C LEU A 105 10.66 8.68 0.17
N LYS A 106 11.71 8.66 0.99
CA LYS A 106 12.74 9.72 1.00
C LYS A 106 13.46 9.81 -0.33
N ARG A 107 13.83 8.68 -0.94
CA ARG A 107 14.49 8.64 -2.25
C ARG A 107 13.56 9.07 -3.37
N MET A 108 12.28 8.75 -3.31
CA MET A 108 11.29 9.27 -4.25
C MET A 108 11.27 10.80 -4.25
N LYS A 109 11.24 11.45 -3.10
CA LYS A 109 11.30 12.91 -3.00
C LYS A 109 12.58 13.51 -3.58
N LYS A 110 13.69 12.83 -3.41
CA LYS A 110 15.01 13.29 -3.89
C LYS A 110 15.16 13.12 -5.40
N TYR A 111 14.82 11.94 -5.94
CA TYR A 111 15.07 11.58 -7.34
C TYR A 111 13.92 11.91 -8.28
N TYR A 112 12.69 11.96 -7.76
CA TYR A 112 11.46 12.21 -8.52
C TYR A 112 10.58 13.23 -7.80
N PRO A 113 11.07 14.48 -7.59
CA PRO A 113 10.33 15.47 -6.79
C PRO A 113 9.00 15.88 -7.40
N GLU A 114 8.81 15.71 -8.71
CA GLU A 114 7.57 16.00 -9.43
C GLU A 114 6.51 14.88 -9.30
N VAL A 115 6.90 13.71 -8.86
CA VAL A 115 6.00 12.56 -8.72
C VAL A 115 5.24 12.64 -7.40
N VAL A 116 3.92 12.57 -7.49
CA VAL A 116 3.04 12.56 -6.31
C VAL A 116 2.93 11.14 -5.78
N VAL A 117 3.33 10.93 -4.53
CA VAL A 117 3.19 9.68 -3.81
C VAL A 117 2.31 9.90 -2.59
N GLU A 118 1.21 9.16 -2.51
CA GLU A 118 0.28 9.17 -1.37
C GLU A 118 0.48 7.92 -0.54
N LEU A 119 0.59 8.09 0.79
CA LEU A 119 0.65 6.98 1.73
C LEU A 119 -0.74 6.72 2.32
N ILE A 120 -1.21 5.49 2.18
CA ILE A 120 -2.37 5.01 2.93
C ILE A 120 -1.83 4.26 4.16
N ASP A 121 -1.74 4.99 5.25
CA ASP A 121 -1.33 4.47 6.55
C ASP A 121 -2.52 3.83 7.30
N LYS A 122 -2.27 3.37 8.50
CA LYS A 122 -3.29 2.74 9.35
C LYS A 122 -4.50 3.66 9.60
N LYS A 123 -4.26 4.95 9.84
CA LYS A 123 -5.33 5.93 10.08
C LYS A 123 -6.20 6.12 8.83
N ARG A 124 -5.56 6.34 7.69
CA ARG A 124 -6.28 6.52 6.42
C ARG A 124 -7.03 5.26 6.00
N TYR A 125 -6.41 4.09 6.19
CA TYR A 125 -7.06 2.82 5.92
C TYR A 125 -8.32 2.64 6.78
N ALA A 126 -8.26 2.97 8.06
CA ALA A 126 -9.41 2.88 8.96
C ALA A 126 -10.56 3.81 8.53
N GLU A 127 -10.26 5.01 8.06
CA GLU A 127 -11.24 5.96 7.51
C GLU A 127 -11.96 5.37 6.28
N ILE A 128 -11.21 4.72 5.39
CA ILE A 128 -11.77 4.05 4.21
C ILE A 128 -12.59 2.83 4.62
N ALA A 129 -12.11 2.04 5.57
CA ALA A 129 -12.76 0.83 6.06
C ALA A 129 -14.14 1.11 6.71
N CYS A 130 -14.33 2.30 7.28
CA CYS A 130 -15.64 2.72 7.78
C CYS A 130 -16.73 2.73 6.69
N LYS A 131 -16.34 2.84 5.43
CA LYS A 131 -17.24 2.84 4.26
C LYS A 131 -17.31 1.49 3.56
N SER A 132 -16.71 0.45 4.13
CA SER A 132 -16.51 -0.87 3.50
C SER A 132 -17.81 -1.52 3.02
N HIS A 133 -18.93 -1.32 3.72
CA HIS A 133 -20.23 -1.87 3.35
C HIS A 133 -20.81 -1.29 2.04
N PHE A 134 -20.32 -0.15 1.57
CA PHE A 134 -20.65 0.42 0.25
C PHE A 134 -19.70 -0.07 -0.86
N ILE A 135 -18.58 -0.70 -0.50
CA ILE A 135 -17.53 -1.05 -1.43
C ILE A 135 -17.65 -2.52 -1.83
N LYS A 136 -18.04 -2.76 -3.08
CA LYS A 136 -18.08 -4.11 -3.65
C LYS A 136 -16.69 -4.73 -3.59
N ASN A 137 -16.61 -6.03 -3.32
CA ASN A 137 -15.38 -6.81 -3.23
C ASN A 137 -14.46 -6.46 -2.04
N TRP A 138 -14.94 -5.66 -1.10
CA TRP A 138 -14.22 -5.51 0.17
C TRP A 138 -14.21 -6.84 0.92
N GLY A 139 -13.04 -7.25 1.40
CA GLY A 139 -12.89 -8.49 2.16
C GLY A 139 -12.82 -9.76 1.31
N LEU A 140 -12.36 -9.70 0.05
CA LEU A 140 -12.15 -10.87 -0.79
C LEU A 140 -11.11 -11.84 -0.21
N LEU A 141 -10.03 -11.32 0.39
CA LEU A 141 -9.03 -12.11 1.08
C LEU A 141 -9.39 -12.26 2.54
N LYS A 142 -9.86 -13.45 2.90
CA LYS A 142 -10.21 -13.84 4.27
C LYS A 142 -9.46 -15.12 4.64
N LYS A 143 -9.17 -15.27 5.94
CA LYS A 143 -8.78 -16.57 6.48
C LYS A 143 -9.93 -17.57 6.35
#